data_5abbf5d4190f675e669237b769772898
#
_entry.id   5abbf5d4190f675e669237b769772898
#
_cell.length_a   1.000
_cell.length_b   1.000
_cell.length_c   1.000
_cell.angle_alpha   90.00
_cell.angle_beta   90.00
_cell.angle_gamma   90.00
#
_symmetry.space_group_name_H-M   'P 1'
#
loop_
_entity.id
_entity.type
_entity.pdbx_description
1 polymer ?
#
loop_
_entity_poly.entity_id
_entity_poly.type
_entity_poly.pdbx_seq_one_letter_code
_entity_poly.pdbx_strand_id
1 'polypeptide(L)'
;MRICVAVLLSLSLLAGACAPAPPPVDQRKLAEDLRGLADTYIRDYLDAFPYQALVIGAREAHPSLLVDHSLPALKKWETHEDQLLASLKAIDIKSTDGMPVAAHTYKFLQHLLEASIGFRVCRTELWNVSPTWTGWQADLPVAAGMQATDKPVDQQNAIARWSQVAQYLDDEIANLKEGMRLGYTAPRGNVQSVIAQVNAMLAAPISDSPFVQMAKPGTPPSFRKTLEDQEKTMIRPAITRYRDFLQKTYLPAAREAIGVSANPNGAACYLAAVKYHATVSMTPQEIHDLGKAQMEKITAEMKTIGERSFNTADPAALLKLVTTDPKYRFKSREELIKTAESAVARAKEALPKWFGLIPMAPVIVEPYPAFLEKTAPGGQAVPPTADGKPGK
;
A
#
# COMPACT_ATOMS: atom_id res chain seq x y z
N MET A 1 -65.01 -3.47 73.67
CA MET A 1 -64.67 -2.35 72.74
C MET A 1 -63.39 -2.73 71.95
N ARG A 2 -63.55 -3.37 70.78
CA ARG A 2 -62.45 -3.83 69.92
C ARG A 2 -62.67 -3.18 68.57
N ILE A 3 -61.75 -2.35 68.22
CA ILE A 3 -61.70 -1.63 66.94
C ILE A 3 -60.95 -2.52 65.94
N CYS A 4 -61.61 -2.94 64.85
CA CYS A 4 -61.03 -3.62 63.73
C CYS A 4 -60.47 -2.53 62.74
N VAL A 5 -59.20 -2.52 62.55
CA VAL A 5 -58.55 -1.71 61.47
C VAL A 5 -58.44 -2.62 60.23
N ALA A 6 -59.16 -2.27 59.17
CA ALA A 6 -59.04 -2.91 57.86
C ALA A 6 -57.90 -2.24 57.08
N VAL A 7 -56.87 -3.01 56.75
CA VAL A 7 -55.75 -2.58 55.84
C VAL A 7 -56.17 -2.94 54.44
N LEU A 8 -56.43 -1.94 53.62
CA LEU A 8 -56.64 -2.05 52.18
C LEU A 8 -55.21 -2.15 51.49
N LEU A 9 -54.86 -3.35 51.02
CA LEU A 9 -53.72 -3.55 50.11
C LEU A 9 -54.16 -3.14 48.68
N SER A 10 -53.66 -2.02 48.20
CA SER A 10 -53.75 -1.61 46.80
C SER A 10 -52.69 -2.36 45.98
N LEU A 11 -53.11 -3.36 45.19
CA LEU A 11 -52.29 -4.02 44.19
C LEU A 11 -52.15 -3.07 43.01
N SER A 12 -51.00 -2.40 42.92
CA SER A 12 -50.59 -1.65 41.70
C SER A 12 -50.10 -2.66 40.63
N LEU A 13 -50.94 -2.97 39.66
CA LEU A 13 -50.55 -3.66 38.43
C LEU A 13 -49.63 -2.73 37.62
N LEU A 14 -48.32 -2.94 37.70
CA LEU A 14 -47.36 -2.43 36.77
C LEU A 14 -47.59 -3.15 35.43
N ALA A 15 -48.43 -2.57 34.56
CA ALA A 15 -48.47 -2.91 33.16
C ALA A 15 -47.12 -2.50 32.55
N GLY A 16 -46.15 -3.40 32.54
CA GLY A 16 -44.95 -3.27 31.72
C GLY A 16 -45.38 -3.21 30.26
N ALA A 17 -45.40 -2.01 29.70
CA ALA A 17 -45.53 -1.85 28.25
C ALA A 17 -44.36 -2.56 27.60
N CYS A 18 -44.56 -3.79 27.09
CA CYS A 18 -43.62 -4.40 26.14
C CYS A 18 -43.54 -3.47 24.95
N ALA A 19 -42.38 -2.82 24.79
CA ALA A 19 -42.09 -2.13 23.55
C ALA A 19 -42.25 -3.15 22.40
N PRO A 20 -42.94 -2.79 21.32
CA PRO A 20 -43.06 -3.70 20.17
C PRO A 20 -41.65 -4.11 19.70
N ALA A 21 -41.49 -5.41 19.43
CA ALA A 21 -40.24 -5.90 18.86
C ALA A 21 -39.93 -5.08 17.61
N PRO A 22 -38.64 -4.68 17.41
CA PRO A 22 -38.26 -3.97 16.20
C PRO A 22 -38.66 -4.81 14.97
N PRO A 23 -39.09 -4.16 13.87
CA PRO A 23 -39.46 -4.89 12.66
C PRO A 23 -38.30 -5.77 12.18
N PRO A 24 -38.61 -6.95 11.60
CA PRO A 24 -37.55 -7.84 11.09
C PRO A 24 -36.69 -7.07 10.08
N VAL A 25 -35.36 -7.23 10.21
CA VAL A 25 -34.39 -6.61 9.29
C VAL A 25 -34.60 -7.21 7.92
N ASP A 26 -34.75 -6.36 6.90
CA ASP A 26 -34.72 -6.78 5.51
C ASP A 26 -33.24 -7.12 5.15
N GLN A 27 -32.92 -8.42 5.22
CA GLN A 27 -31.58 -8.93 4.99
C GLN A 27 -31.05 -8.63 3.59
N ARG A 28 -31.95 -8.60 2.58
CA ARG A 28 -31.56 -8.28 1.21
C ARG A 28 -31.15 -6.82 1.12
N LYS A 29 -31.97 -5.93 1.64
CA LYS A 29 -31.66 -4.49 1.65
C LYS A 29 -30.37 -4.21 2.42
N LEU A 30 -30.16 -4.83 3.58
CA LEU A 30 -28.96 -4.68 4.38
C LEU A 30 -27.72 -5.11 3.60
N ALA A 31 -27.76 -6.24 2.90
CA ALA A 31 -26.64 -6.69 2.06
C ALA A 31 -26.35 -5.74 0.91
N GLU A 32 -27.39 -5.17 0.28
CA GLU A 32 -27.28 -4.17 -0.77
C GLU A 32 -26.67 -2.85 -0.24
N ASP A 33 -27.14 -2.37 0.92
CA ASP A 33 -26.64 -1.15 1.58
C ASP A 33 -25.14 -1.29 1.95
N LEU A 34 -24.74 -2.42 2.53
CA LEU A 34 -23.32 -2.69 2.86
C LEU A 34 -22.43 -2.79 1.62
N ARG A 35 -22.92 -3.44 0.57
CA ARG A 35 -22.20 -3.50 -0.71
C ARG A 35 -22.07 -2.10 -1.31
N GLY A 36 -23.15 -1.33 -1.34
CA GLY A 36 -23.14 0.04 -1.85
C GLY A 36 -22.16 0.94 -1.10
N LEU A 37 -22.01 0.77 0.23
CA LEU A 37 -21.04 1.51 1.03
C LEU A 37 -19.59 1.10 0.69
N ALA A 38 -19.34 -0.19 0.50
CA ALA A 38 -18.02 -0.70 0.08
C ALA A 38 -17.66 -0.23 -1.34
N ASP A 39 -18.60 -0.28 -2.27
CA ASP A 39 -18.43 0.20 -3.66
C ASP A 39 -18.18 1.72 -3.67
N THR A 40 -18.86 2.47 -2.80
CA THR A 40 -18.64 3.92 -2.60
C THR A 40 -17.23 4.19 -2.11
N TYR A 41 -16.76 3.46 -1.09
CA TYR A 41 -15.39 3.60 -0.60
C TYR A 41 -14.36 3.38 -1.72
N ILE A 42 -14.48 2.29 -2.47
CA ILE A 42 -13.52 1.95 -3.54
C ILE A 42 -13.54 3.02 -4.64
N ARG A 43 -14.72 3.42 -5.11
CA ARG A 43 -14.87 4.45 -6.13
C ARG A 43 -14.24 5.77 -5.69
N ASP A 44 -14.62 6.25 -4.50
CA ASP A 44 -14.18 7.55 -4.00
C ASP A 44 -12.68 7.55 -3.64
N TYR A 45 -12.13 6.39 -3.22
CA TYR A 45 -10.69 6.20 -3.06
C TYR A 45 -9.95 6.33 -4.41
N LEU A 46 -10.43 5.68 -5.46
CA LEU A 46 -9.81 5.75 -6.78
C LEU A 46 -10.00 7.12 -7.44
N ASP A 47 -11.03 7.86 -7.07
CA ASP A 47 -11.21 9.24 -7.49
C ASP A 47 -10.25 10.20 -6.76
N ALA A 48 -10.00 9.98 -5.48
CA ALA A 48 -9.04 10.76 -4.69
C ALA A 48 -7.58 10.44 -5.04
N PHE A 49 -7.30 9.18 -5.41
CA PHE A 49 -5.97 8.68 -5.75
C PHE A 49 -5.95 8.04 -7.15
N PRO A 50 -6.12 8.83 -8.22
CA PRO A 50 -6.40 8.32 -9.58
C PRO A 50 -5.36 7.33 -10.11
N TYR A 51 -4.06 7.52 -9.78
CA TYR A 51 -3.03 6.62 -10.26
C TYR A 51 -3.08 5.22 -9.61
N GLN A 52 -3.77 5.05 -8.48
CA GLN A 52 -3.98 3.74 -7.88
C GLN A 52 -4.83 2.83 -8.77
N ALA A 53 -5.83 3.41 -9.47
CA ALA A 53 -6.58 2.66 -10.46
C ALA A 53 -5.67 2.09 -11.57
N LEU A 54 -4.69 2.89 -12.02
CA LEU A 54 -3.68 2.44 -12.98
C LEU A 54 -2.85 1.27 -12.44
N VAL A 55 -2.37 1.36 -11.19
CA VAL A 55 -1.51 0.34 -10.57
C VAL A 55 -2.24 -0.99 -10.38
N ILE A 56 -3.51 -0.96 -9.96
CA ILE A 56 -4.31 -2.19 -9.78
C ILE A 56 -5.01 -2.65 -11.06
N GLY A 57 -4.86 -1.92 -12.18
CA GLY A 57 -5.53 -2.22 -13.45
C GLY A 57 -7.04 -2.09 -13.40
N ALA A 58 -7.58 -1.28 -12.48
CA ALA A 58 -8.99 -0.95 -12.45
C ALA A 58 -9.34 0.07 -13.53
N ARG A 59 -10.64 0.14 -13.87
CA ARG A 59 -11.11 1.18 -14.79
C ARG A 59 -10.89 2.55 -14.17
N GLU A 60 -10.09 3.38 -14.82
CA GLU A 60 -9.79 4.73 -14.39
C GLU A 60 -10.98 5.68 -14.70
N ALA A 61 -11.49 6.36 -13.67
CA ALA A 61 -12.44 7.45 -13.85
C ALA A 61 -11.74 8.72 -14.35
N HIS A 62 -10.49 8.93 -13.91
CA HIS A 62 -9.69 10.13 -14.18
C HIS A 62 -8.31 9.79 -14.77
N PRO A 63 -8.25 9.26 -16.01
CA PRO A 63 -6.99 8.75 -16.59
C PRO A 63 -5.96 9.84 -16.89
N SER A 64 -6.36 11.12 -16.85
CA SER A 64 -5.49 12.28 -17.08
C SER A 64 -5.03 12.97 -15.79
N LEU A 65 -5.46 12.49 -14.60
CA LEU A 65 -5.08 13.09 -13.33
C LEU A 65 -4.01 12.28 -12.60
N LEU A 66 -3.08 12.98 -11.98
CA LEU A 66 -2.22 12.50 -10.91
C LEU A 66 -2.91 12.81 -9.56
N VAL A 67 -2.39 12.27 -8.47
CA VAL A 67 -2.91 12.56 -7.13
C VAL A 67 -2.59 14.01 -6.74
N ASP A 68 -3.57 14.70 -6.17
CA ASP A 68 -3.34 15.96 -5.45
C ASP A 68 -2.79 15.63 -4.05
N HIS A 69 -1.50 15.88 -3.85
CA HIS A 69 -0.78 15.56 -2.62
C HIS A 69 -0.74 16.72 -1.62
N SER A 70 -1.49 17.78 -1.85
CA SER A 70 -1.58 18.92 -0.95
C SER A 70 -2.28 18.56 0.37
N LEU A 71 -1.89 19.22 1.47
CA LEU A 71 -2.54 19.01 2.78
C LEU A 71 -4.06 19.26 2.77
N PRO A 72 -4.60 20.26 2.02
CA PRO A 72 -6.04 20.41 1.87
C PRO A 72 -6.74 19.23 1.21
N ALA A 73 -6.16 18.64 0.15
CA ALA A 73 -6.72 17.47 -0.52
C ALA A 73 -6.71 16.24 0.39
N LEU A 74 -5.60 16.00 1.10
CA LEU A 74 -5.50 14.95 2.12
C LEU A 74 -6.55 15.14 3.21
N LYS A 75 -6.76 16.36 3.71
CA LYS A 75 -7.78 16.66 4.73
C LYS A 75 -9.20 16.41 4.23
N LYS A 76 -9.46 16.69 2.96
CA LYS A 76 -10.75 16.38 2.33
C LYS A 76 -11.00 14.87 2.33
N TRP A 77 -10.00 14.08 1.96
CA TRP A 77 -10.08 12.61 2.01
C TRP A 77 -10.30 12.10 3.44
N GLU A 78 -9.54 12.59 4.42
CA GLU A 78 -9.72 12.24 5.83
C GLU A 78 -11.15 12.48 6.32
N THR A 79 -11.73 13.63 5.97
CA THR A 79 -13.12 13.95 6.34
C THR A 79 -14.11 12.99 5.70
N HIS A 80 -13.85 12.57 4.45
CA HIS A 80 -14.68 11.60 3.76
C HIS A 80 -14.61 10.21 4.40
N GLU A 81 -13.41 9.73 4.79
CA GLU A 81 -13.26 8.47 5.54
C GLU A 81 -14.02 8.50 6.88
N ASP A 82 -13.99 9.64 7.60
CA ASP A 82 -14.74 9.80 8.86
C ASP A 82 -16.26 9.66 8.61
N GLN A 83 -16.78 10.22 7.51
CA GLN A 83 -18.18 10.10 7.13
C GLN A 83 -18.57 8.66 6.74
N LEU A 84 -17.70 7.98 6.00
CA LEU A 84 -17.90 6.57 5.62
C LEU A 84 -17.93 5.67 6.86
N LEU A 85 -17.03 5.87 7.81
CA LEU A 85 -17.00 5.12 9.07
C LEU A 85 -18.25 5.40 9.90
N ALA A 86 -18.71 6.65 9.97
CA ALA A 86 -19.94 7.01 10.66
C ALA A 86 -21.17 6.31 10.04
N SER A 87 -21.25 6.30 8.71
CA SER A 87 -22.30 5.61 7.95
C SER A 87 -22.28 4.09 8.19
N LEU A 88 -21.09 3.49 8.21
CA LEU A 88 -20.94 2.07 8.52
C LEU A 88 -21.39 1.74 9.95
N LYS A 89 -20.99 2.55 10.93
CA LYS A 89 -21.34 2.36 12.35
C LYS A 89 -22.81 2.60 12.66
N ALA A 90 -23.56 3.26 11.80
CA ALA A 90 -25.00 3.39 11.91
C ALA A 90 -25.73 2.06 11.64
N ILE A 91 -25.04 1.11 11.00
CA ILE A 91 -25.56 -0.26 10.77
C ILE A 91 -25.21 -1.12 11.98
N ASP A 92 -26.23 -1.69 12.65
CA ASP A 92 -25.99 -2.66 13.73
C ASP A 92 -25.39 -3.95 13.13
N ILE A 93 -24.14 -4.29 13.51
CA ILE A 93 -23.46 -5.50 13.06
C ILE A 93 -24.25 -6.78 13.36
N LYS A 94 -25.03 -6.82 14.43
CA LYS A 94 -25.89 -7.97 14.77
C LYS A 94 -26.95 -8.23 13.71
N SER A 95 -27.34 -7.21 12.96
CA SER A 95 -28.26 -7.35 11.82
C SER A 95 -27.70 -8.24 10.71
N THR A 96 -26.39 -8.49 10.69
CA THR A 96 -25.73 -9.37 9.72
C THR A 96 -25.68 -10.85 10.16
N ASP A 97 -26.24 -11.20 11.29
CA ASP A 97 -26.29 -12.58 11.77
C ASP A 97 -26.98 -13.48 10.73
N GLY A 98 -26.36 -14.60 10.42
CA GLY A 98 -26.81 -15.50 9.36
C GLY A 98 -26.43 -15.06 7.92
N MET A 99 -25.72 -13.94 7.77
CA MET A 99 -25.31 -13.36 6.48
C MET A 99 -23.75 -13.24 6.40
N PRO A 100 -23.01 -14.33 6.20
CA PRO A 100 -21.55 -14.33 6.34
C PRO A 100 -20.84 -13.33 5.42
N VAL A 101 -21.31 -13.15 4.20
CA VAL A 101 -20.70 -12.18 3.25
C VAL A 101 -20.91 -10.75 3.75
N ALA A 102 -22.11 -10.40 4.19
CA ALA A 102 -22.42 -9.06 4.72
C ALA A 102 -21.61 -8.78 6.00
N ALA A 103 -21.52 -9.76 6.91
CA ALA A 103 -20.73 -9.66 8.13
C ALA A 103 -19.22 -9.46 7.83
N HIS A 104 -18.67 -10.18 6.87
CA HIS A 104 -17.30 -10.01 6.43
C HIS A 104 -17.06 -8.64 5.78
N THR A 105 -17.97 -8.20 4.90
CA THR A 105 -17.89 -6.87 4.28
C THR A 105 -17.88 -5.77 5.34
N TYR A 106 -18.81 -5.85 6.33
CA TYR A 106 -18.87 -4.89 7.43
C TYR A 106 -17.54 -4.85 8.21
N LYS A 107 -17.06 -6.01 8.69
CA LYS A 107 -15.85 -6.11 9.51
C LYS A 107 -14.59 -5.67 8.76
N PHE A 108 -14.51 -6.03 7.49
CA PHE A 108 -13.36 -5.64 6.65
C PHE A 108 -13.33 -4.12 6.44
N LEU A 109 -14.47 -3.53 6.04
CA LEU A 109 -14.57 -2.09 5.82
C LEU A 109 -14.37 -1.30 7.12
N GLN A 110 -14.91 -1.79 8.24
CA GLN A 110 -14.68 -1.21 9.56
C GLN A 110 -13.19 -1.21 9.92
N HIS A 111 -12.53 -2.35 9.78
CA HIS A 111 -11.11 -2.46 10.08
C HIS A 111 -10.29 -1.53 9.19
N LEU A 112 -10.56 -1.51 7.89
CA LEU A 112 -9.86 -0.66 6.91
C LEU A 112 -9.97 0.82 7.28
N LEU A 113 -11.20 1.31 7.53
CA LEU A 113 -11.44 2.70 7.88
C LEU A 113 -10.85 3.06 9.26
N GLU A 114 -11.07 2.24 10.28
CA GLU A 114 -10.53 2.50 11.63
C GLU A 114 -9.00 2.46 11.66
N ALA A 115 -8.37 1.57 10.90
CA ALA A 115 -6.92 1.50 10.80
C ALA A 115 -6.34 2.70 10.05
N SER A 116 -6.95 3.11 8.93
CA SER A 116 -6.56 4.29 8.18
C SER A 116 -6.69 5.56 9.03
N ILE A 117 -7.84 5.77 9.66
CA ILE A 117 -8.09 6.91 10.56
C ILE A 117 -7.10 6.93 11.73
N GLY A 118 -6.86 5.77 12.36
CA GLY A 118 -5.87 5.65 13.42
C GLY A 118 -4.45 5.96 12.98
N PHE A 119 -4.10 5.61 11.75
CA PHE A 119 -2.76 5.82 11.20
C PHE A 119 -2.44 7.30 10.91
N ARG A 120 -3.45 8.17 10.81
CA ARG A 120 -3.26 9.63 10.63
C ARG A 120 -2.41 10.27 11.72
N VAL A 121 -2.32 9.67 12.92
CA VAL A 121 -1.41 10.14 13.99
C VAL A 121 0.06 10.15 13.55
N CYS A 122 0.42 9.34 12.56
CA CYS A 122 1.76 9.25 12.00
C CYS A 122 2.16 10.48 11.19
N ARG A 123 1.20 11.20 10.63
CA ARG A 123 1.45 12.39 9.78
C ARG A 123 2.54 12.10 8.74
N THR A 124 2.42 10.94 8.07
CA THR A 124 3.44 10.45 7.12
C THR A 124 3.72 11.43 5.98
N GLU A 125 2.71 12.16 5.54
CA GLU A 125 2.80 13.22 4.54
C GLU A 125 3.80 14.33 4.90
N LEU A 126 4.10 14.50 6.18
CA LEU A 126 4.99 15.55 6.66
C LEU A 126 6.48 15.16 6.72
N TRP A 127 6.80 13.85 6.54
CA TRP A 127 8.17 13.37 6.69
C TRP A 127 8.53 12.16 5.80
N ASN A 128 7.69 11.81 4.83
CA ASN A 128 7.94 10.67 3.95
C ASN A 128 9.06 10.98 2.94
N VAL A 129 10.31 10.81 3.37
CA VAL A 129 11.49 10.76 2.48
C VAL A 129 12.00 9.33 2.53
N SER A 130 11.48 8.49 1.64
CA SER A 130 11.72 7.03 1.62
C SER A 130 12.50 6.61 0.39
N PRO A 131 13.58 5.82 0.54
CA PRO A 131 14.31 5.27 -0.60
C PRO A 131 13.65 4.04 -1.24
N THR A 132 12.47 3.64 -0.75
CA THR A 132 11.72 2.46 -1.20
C THR A 132 10.37 2.84 -1.82
N TRP A 133 9.48 1.88 -2.00
CA TRP A 133 8.19 1.98 -2.68
C TRP A 133 7.25 3.13 -2.24
N THR A 134 7.44 3.67 -1.05
CA THR A 134 6.65 4.81 -0.57
C THR A 134 7.26 6.16 -0.97
N GLY A 135 8.41 6.18 -1.60
CA GLY A 135 9.03 7.38 -2.16
C GLY A 135 8.61 7.61 -3.60
N TRP A 136 8.24 8.82 -3.98
CA TRP A 136 7.78 9.16 -5.32
C TRP A 136 8.77 8.76 -6.44
N GLN A 137 10.08 8.83 -6.15
CA GLN A 137 11.15 8.48 -7.11
C GLN A 137 11.22 6.98 -7.41
N ALA A 138 10.57 6.14 -6.61
CA ALA A 138 10.42 4.71 -6.86
C ALA A 138 9.01 4.39 -7.42
N ASP A 139 7.97 5.03 -6.90
CA ASP A 139 6.57 4.73 -7.19
C ASP A 139 6.11 5.31 -8.54
N LEU A 140 6.27 6.62 -8.76
CA LEU A 140 5.82 7.26 -10.01
C LEU A 140 6.47 6.70 -11.29
N PRO A 141 7.77 6.35 -11.33
CA PRO A 141 8.37 5.65 -12.46
C PRO A 141 7.73 4.31 -12.79
N VAL A 142 7.35 3.53 -11.78
CA VAL A 142 6.66 2.25 -11.97
C VAL A 142 5.26 2.49 -12.54
N ALA A 143 4.53 3.44 -12.00
CA ALA A 143 3.21 3.82 -12.51
C ALA A 143 3.29 4.36 -13.96
N ALA A 144 4.31 5.15 -14.30
CA ALA A 144 4.55 5.61 -15.66
C ALA A 144 4.75 4.45 -16.64
N GLY A 145 5.47 3.41 -16.23
CA GLY A 145 5.65 2.18 -17.02
C GLY A 145 4.36 1.40 -17.28
N MET A 146 3.33 1.57 -16.43
CA MET A 146 2.02 0.94 -16.58
C MET A 146 1.04 1.77 -17.43
N GLN A 147 1.35 3.04 -17.70
CA GLN A 147 0.50 3.95 -18.45
C GLN A 147 0.17 3.41 -19.83
N ALA A 148 -1.13 3.33 -20.17
CA ALA A 148 -1.56 3.03 -21.52
C ALA A 148 -1.19 4.18 -22.48
N THR A 149 -0.68 3.83 -23.68
CA THR A 149 -0.27 4.79 -24.71
C THR A 149 -0.58 4.30 -26.12
N ASP A 150 -1.43 3.27 -26.24
CA ASP A 150 -1.70 2.60 -27.52
C ASP A 150 -2.63 3.41 -28.42
N LYS A 151 -3.51 4.22 -27.84
CA LYS A 151 -4.49 5.03 -28.56
C LYS A 151 -4.20 6.53 -28.40
N PRO A 152 -4.60 7.38 -29.35
CA PRO A 152 -4.42 8.84 -29.24
C PRO A 152 -4.98 9.44 -27.94
N VAL A 153 -6.13 8.97 -27.46
CA VAL A 153 -6.72 9.42 -26.18
C VAL A 153 -5.86 9.03 -24.97
N ASP A 154 -5.26 7.83 -25.00
CA ASP A 154 -4.38 7.35 -23.92
C ASP A 154 -3.09 8.19 -23.88
N GLN A 155 -2.56 8.56 -25.06
CA GLN A 155 -1.40 9.45 -25.17
C GLN A 155 -1.70 10.86 -24.63
N GLN A 156 -2.89 11.40 -24.92
CA GLN A 156 -3.33 12.68 -24.36
C GLN A 156 -3.47 12.61 -22.84
N ASN A 157 -4.06 11.54 -22.32
CA ASN A 157 -4.19 11.32 -20.89
C ASN A 157 -2.82 11.19 -20.22
N ALA A 158 -1.88 10.47 -20.83
CA ALA A 158 -0.51 10.36 -20.34
C ALA A 158 0.18 11.73 -20.27
N ILE A 159 0.11 12.53 -21.34
CA ILE A 159 0.68 13.89 -21.37
C ILE A 159 0.08 14.73 -20.23
N ALA A 160 -1.23 14.73 -20.07
CA ALA A 160 -1.93 15.53 -19.07
C ALA A 160 -1.58 15.06 -17.64
N ARG A 161 -1.57 13.74 -17.36
CA ARG A 161 -1.23 13.18 -16.04
C ARG A 161 0.19 13.53 -15.64
N TRP A 162 1.17 13.24 -16.48
CA TRP A 162 2.57 13.36 -16.10
C TRP A 162 3.09 14.79 -16.12
N SER A 163 2.37 15.74 -16.76
CA SER A 163 2.64 17.18 -16.59
C SER A 163 2.44 17.64 -15.14
N GLN A 164 1.61 16.95 -14.35
CA GLN A 164 1.31 17.30 -12.96
C GLN A 164 2.41 16.87 -11.97
N VAL A 165 3.43 16.13 -12.40
CA VAL A 165 4.57 15.74 -11.55
C VAL A 165 5.28 16.97 -10.96
N ALA A 166 5.33 18.06 -11.69
CA ALA A 166 5.94 19.30 -11.19
C ALA A 166 5.20 19.86 -9.96
N GLN A 167 3.87 19.93 -10.03
CA GLN A 167 3.03 20.37 -8.90
C GLN A 167 3.11 19.39 -7.74
N TYR A 168 3.03 18.08 -8.02
CA TYR A 168 3.17 17.04 -7.01
C TYR A 168 4.46 17.21 -6.18
N LEU A 169 5.59 17.46 -6.84
CA LEU A 169 6.87 17.67 -6.16
C LEU A 169 6.95 19.00 -5.39
N ASP A 170 6.28 20.03 -5.86
CA ASP A 170 6.17 21.28 -5.13
C ASP A 170 5.30 21.12 -3.87
N ASP A 171 4.24 20.31 -3.93
CA ASP A 171 3.42 19.94 -2.75
C ASP A 171 4.22 19.08 -1.77
N GLU A 172 5.01 18.09 -2.24
CA GLU A 172 5.94 17.31 -1.40
C GLU A 172 6.90 18.24 -0.64
N ILE A 173 7.50 19.22 -1.32
CA ILE A 173 8.39 20.21 -0.67
C ILE A 173 7.63 21.01 0.37
N ALA A 174 6.39 21.43 0.08
CA ALA A 174 5.56 22.19 1.01
C ALA A 174 5.21 21.37 2.26
N ASN A 175 4.83 20.10 2.07
CA ASN A 175 4.50 19.17 3.14
C ASN A 175 5.72 18.91 4.05
N LEU A 176 6.89 18.67 3.46
CA LEU A 176 8.14 18.46 4.21
C LEU A 176 8.58 19.72 4.97
N LYS A 177 8.37 20.92 4.42
CA LYS A 177 8.62 22.19 5.14
C LYS A 177 7.71 22.33 6.35
N GLU A 178 6.41 22.01 6.20
CA GLU A 178 5.47 22.03 7.31
C GLU A 178 5.85 20.96 8.36
N GLY A 179 6.31 19.79 7.90
CA GLY A 179 6.85 18.75 8.78
C GLY A 179 8.01 19.26 9.63
N MET A 180 9.00 19.86 9.00
CA MET A 180 10.15 20.47 9.72
C MET A 180 9.68 21.50 10.75
N ARG A 181 8.71 22.36 10.41
CA ARG A 181 8.14 23.36 11.32
C ARG A 181 7.49 22.71 12.53
N LEU A 182 6.87 21.55 12.36
CA LEU A 182 6.18 20.79 13.41
C LEU A 182 7.08 19.77 14.13
N GLY A 183 8.35 19.66 13.75
CA GLY A 183 9.31 18.74 14.35
C GLY A 183 9.28 17.32 13.76
N TYR A 184 8.56 17.10 12.66
CA TYR A 184 8.57 15.84 11.92
C TYR A 184 9.68 15.83 10.89
N THR A 185 10.58 14.84 10.96
CA THR A 185 11.65 14.68 9.97
C THR A 185 11.90 13.19 9.66
N ALA A 186 12.41 12.94 8.46
CA ALA A 186 12.90 11.62 8.06
C ALA A 186 14.28 11.31 8.66
N PRO A 187 14.67 10.03 8.79
CA PRO A 187 16.02 9.64 9.15
C PRO A 187 17.04 10.15 8.11
N ARG A 188 18.18 10.66 8.59
CA ARG A 188 19.26 11.19 7.74
C ARG A 188 19.71 10.20 6.64
N GLY A 189 19.86 8.92 6.98
CA GLY A 189 20.26 7.89 6.01
C GLY A 189 19.27 7.72 4.86
N ASN A 190 17.95 7.84 5.14
CA ASN A 190 16.93 7.81 4.10
C ASN A 190 17.07 9.00 3.15
N VAL A 191 17.24 10.20 3.74
CA VAL A 191 17.40 11.44 2.95
C VAL A 191 18.61 11.37 2.03
N GLN A 192 19.74 10.88 2.53
CA GLN A 192 20.97 10.68 1.74
C GLN A 192 20.74 9.69 0.59
N SER A 193 20.04 8.59 0.87
CA SER A 193 19.72 7.58 -0.14
C SER A 193 18.80 8.15 -1.23
N VAL A 194 17.77 8.90 -0.87
CA VAL A 194 16.87 9.55 -1.83
C VAL A 194 17.61 10.60 -2.66
N ILE A 195 18.49 11.42 -2.06
CA ILE A 195 19.32 12.36 -2.79
C ILE A 195 20.18 11.62 -3.83
N ALA A 196 20.78 10.49 -3.48
CA ALA A 196 21.58 9.69 -4.41
C ALA A 196 20.73 9.15 -5.57
N GLN A 197 19.53 8.61 -5.29
CA GLN A 197 18.59 8.13 -6.31
C GLN A 197 18.16 9.25 -7.27
N VAL A 198 17.76 10.39 -6.72
CA VAL A 198 17.35 11.56 -7.52
C VAL A 198 18.50 12.12 -8.36
N ASN A 199 19.71 12.15 -7.82
CA ASN A 199 20.91 12.52 -8.61
C ASN A 199 21.15 11.55 -9.76
N ALA A 200 20.95 10.24 -9.57
CA ALA A 200 21.08 9.25 -10.64
C ALA A 200 20.01 9.47 -11.73
N MET A 201 18.76 9.79 -11.36
CA MET A 201 17.70 10.15 -12.31
C MET A 201 18.07 11.41 -13.12
N LEU A 202 18.61 12.43 -12.47
CA LEU A 202 19.02 13.68 -13.13
C LEU A 202 20.23 13.50 -14.03
N ALA A 203 21.14 12.58 -13.73
CA ALA A 203 22.33 12.29 -14.54
C ALA A 203 22.00 11.45 -15.80
N ALA A 204 20.89 10.70 -15.78
CA ALA A 204 20.47 9.89 -16.92
C ALA A 204 20.05 10.79 -18.11
N PRO A 205 20.26 10.34 -19.38
CA PRO A 205 19.72 11.01 -20.55
C PRO A 205 18.19 11.21 -20.43
N ILE A 206 17.68 12.29 -21.04
CA ILE A 206 16.21 12.54 -21.06
C ILE A 206 15.46 11.37 -21.72
N SER A 207 16.06 10.80 -22.78
CA SER A 207 15.51 9.62 -23.46
C SER A 207 15.28 8.41 -22.56
N ASP A 208 16.04 8.32 -21.46
CA ASP A 208 16.00 7.18 -20.53
C ASP A 208 15.09 7.43 -19.32
N SER A 209 14.51 8.64 -19.24
CA SER A 209 13.53 8.96 -18.20
C SER A 209 12.32 8.02 -18.28
N PRO A 210 11.84 7.44 -17.16
CA PRO A 210 10.62 6.64 -17.14
C PRO A 210 9.40 7.36 -17.72
N PHE A 211 9.35 8.69 -17.57
CA PHE A 211 8.28 9.53 -18.12
C PHE A 211 8.34 9.72 -19.64
N VAL A 212 9.49 9.42 -20.26
CA VAL A 212 9.68 9.40 -21.72
C VAL A 212 9.57 7.98 -22.27
N GLN A 213 10.04 7.00 -21.53
CA GLN A 213 10.05 5.58 -21.92
C GLN A 213 8.64 4.97 -22.05
N MET A 214 7.60 5.65 -21.57
CA MET A 214 6.21 5.24 -21.84
C MET A 214 5.85 5.38 -23.33
N ALA A 215 6.58 6.18 -24.13
CA ALA A 215 6.49 6.20 -25.59
C ALA A 215 7.15 4.94 -26.17
N LYS A 216 6.39 3.84 -26.17
CA LYS A 216 6.83 2.52 -26.66
C LYS A 216 7.10 2.53 -28.18
N PRO A 217 7.83 1.53 -28.73
CA PRO A 217 7.94 1.35 -30.16
C PRO A 217 6.56 1.28 -30.82
N GLY A 218 6.38 2.04 -31.91
CA GLY A 218 5.09 2.13 -32.62
C GLY A 218 4.21 3.32 -32.22
N THR A 219 4.53 4.05 -31.15
CA THR A 219 3.86 5.33 -30.87
C THR A 219 4.34 6.43 -31.81
N PRO A 220 3.52 7.46 -32.11
CA PRO A 220 3.93 8.57 -32.98
C PRO A 220 5.18 9.29 -32.45
N PRO A 221 6.13 9.68 -33.34
CA PRO A 221 7.31 10.46 -32.92
C PRO A 221 6.96 11.79 -32.21
N SER A 222 5.85 12.40 -32.58
CA SER A 222 5.34 13.62 -31.93
C SER A 222 4.98 13.41 -30.47
N PHE A 223 4.43 12.24 -30.11
CA PHE A 223 4.11 11.90 -28.73
C PHE A 223 5.40 11.82 -27.89
N ARG A 224 6.41 11.06 -28.35
CA ARG A 224 7.72 10.98 -27.69
C ARG A 224 8.34 12.37 -27.51
N LYS A 225 8.33 13.19 -28.59
CA LYS A 225 8.85 14.56 -28.52
C LYS A 225 8.15 15.40 -27.47
N THR A 226 6.83 15.30 -27.36
CA THR A 226 6.07 16.03 -26.33
C THR A 226 6.50 15.61 -24.93
N LEU A 227 6.69 14.31 -24.66
CA LEU A 227 7.18 13.81 -23.37
C LEU A 227 8.60 14.28 -23.06
N GLU A 228 9.51 14.29 -24.06
CA GLU A 228 10.88 14.82 -23.92
C GLU A 228 10.87 16.33 -23.60
N ASP A 229 10.00 17.09 -24.24
CA ASP A 229 9.82 18.51 -23.97
C ASP A 229 9.26 18.75 -22.55
N GLN A 230 8.28 17.95 -22.10
CA GLN A 230 7.77 18.00 -20.73
C GLN A 230 8.85 17.63 -19.70
N GLU A 231 9.57 16.54 -19.93
CA GLU A 231 10.67 16.12 -19.07
C GLU A 231 11.71 17.25 -18.92
N LYS A 232 12.11 17.86 -20.05
CA LYS A 232 13.11 18.92 -20.08
C LYS A 232 12.64 20.21 -19.41
N THR A 233 11.39 20.62 -19.64
CA THR A 233 10.92 21.98 -19.27
C THR A 233 10.14 22.02 -17.97
N MET A 234 9.56 20.90 -17.51
CA MET A 234 8.70 20.83 -16.34
C MET A 234 9.20 19.83 -15.30
N ILE A 235 9.35 18.55 -15.67
CA ILE A 235 9.59 17.47 -14.71
C ILE A 235 11.00 17.56 -14.13
N ARG A 236 12.03 17.59 -14.98
CA ARG A 236 13.43 17.64 -14.54
C ARG A 236 13.78 18.89 -13.73
N PRO A 237 13.29 20.09 -14.05
CA PRO A 237 13.41 21.25 -13.16
C PRO A 237 12.77 21.06 -11.80
N ALA A 238 11.59 20.41 -11.72
CA ALA A 238 10.94 20.13 -10.44
C ALA A 238 11.71 19.09 -9.62
N ILE A 239 12.19 18.03 -10.24
CA ILE A 239 13.09 17.04 -9.62
C ILE A 239 14.37 17.73 -9.08
N THR A 240 14.92 18.69 -9.82
CA THR A 240 16.08 19.47 -9.39
C THR A 240 15.74 20.31 -8.16
N ARG A 241 14.60 21.02 -8.14
CA ARG A 241 14.15 21.79 -6.95
C ARG A 241 13.97 20.89 -5.73
N TYR A 242 13.36 19.72 -5.89
CA TYR A 242 13.18 18.75 -4.81
C TYR A 242 14.54 18.26 -4.26
N ARG A 243 15.47 17.86 -5.15
CA ARG A 243 16.84 17.47 -4.78
C ARG A 243 17.55 18.57 -4.01
N ASP A 244 17.50 19.80 -4.53
CA ASP A 244 18.17 20.94 -3.92
C ASP A 244 17.58 21.28 -2.54
N PHE A 245 16.27 21.21 -2.40
CA PHE A 245 15.60 21.35 -1.10
C PHE A 245 16.06 20.25 -0.13
N LEU A 246 16.07 18.99 -0.55
CA LEU A 246 16.54 17.91 0.30
C LEU A 246 17.99 18.12 0.71
N GLN A 247 18.86 18.46 -0.20
CA GLN A 247 20.32 18.58 0.05
C GLN A 247 20.65 19.80 0.90
N LYS A 248 20.07 20.96 0.59
CA LYS A 248 20.46 22.25 1.19
C LYS A 248 19.68 22.60 2.46
N THR A 249 18.43 22.12 2.56
CA THR A 249 17.51 22.54 3.63
C THR A 249 17.11 21.38 4.54
N TYR A 250 16.66 20.27 3.97
CA TYR A 250 16.08 19.19 4.75
C TYR A 250 17.15 18.31 5.42
N LEU A 251 18.21 17.92 4.69
CA LEU A 251 19.28 17.05 5.20
C LEU A 251 19.95 17.59 6.49
N PRO A 252 20.26 18.90 6.61
CA PRO A 252 20.77 19.44 7.86
C PRO A 252 19.84 19.26 9.07
N ALA A 253 18.51 19.27 8.83
CA ALA A 253 17.48 19.10 9.84
C ALA A 253 17.01 17.65 10.02
N ALA A 254 17.44 16.73 9.16
CA ALA A 254 17.07 15.33 9.22
C ALA A 254 17.53 14.67 10.52
N ARG A 255 16.68 13.85 11.12
CA ARG A 255 16.98 13.19 12.41
C ARG A 255 18.03 12.09 12.27
N GLU A 256 18.87 11.96 13.30
CA GLU A 256 19.85 10.89 13.39
C GLU A 256 19.19 9.55 13.83
N ALA A 257 18.23 9.63 14.73
CA ALA A 257 17.51 8.46 15.22
C ALA A 257 16.67 7.81 14.08
N ILE A 258 16.82 6.52 13.88
CA ILE A 258 16.12 5.78 12.82
C ILE A 258 14.66 5.45 13.18
N GLY A 259 14.36 5.21 14.46
CA GLY A 259 13.01 4.84 14.90
C GLY A 259 11.99 5.97 14.74
N VAL A 260 10.75 5.64 14.35
CA VAL A 260 9.65 6.60 14.25
C VAL A 260 9.29 7.24 15.58
N SER A 261 9.63 6.59 16.70
CA SER A 261 9.46 7.11 18.05
C SER A 261 10.17 8.46 18.32
N ALA A 262 11.11 8.83 17.46
CA ALA A 262 11.78 10.13 17.53
C ALA A 262 10.97 11.30 16.92
N ASN A 263 9.92 11.01 16.16
CA ASN A 263 8.98 12.03 15.69
C ASN A 263 7.93 12.36 16.78
N PRO A 264 7.28 13.51 16.72
CA PRO A 264 6.13 13.81 17.57
C PRO A 264 5.07 12.69 17.47
N ASN A 265 4.50 12.29 18.60
CA ASN A 265 3.56 11.17 18.69
C ASN A 265 4.10 9.82 18.15
N GLY A 266 5.41 9.65 18.01
CA GLY A 266 6.03 8.52 17.33
C GLY A 266 5.70 7.15 17.96
N ALA A 267 5.55 7.07 19.29
CA ALA A 267 5.11 5.84 19.95
C ALA A 267 3.66 5.48 19.58
N ALA A 268 2.75 6.44 19.56
CA ALA A 268 1.38 6.24 19.10
C ALA A 268 1.32 5.88 17.60
N CYS A 269 2.17 6.53 16.80
CA CYS A 269 2.32 6.20 15.38
C CYS A 269 2.76 4.74 15.19
N TYR A 270 3.73 4.24 15.94
CA TYR A 270 4.17 2.86 15.81
C TYR A 270 3.04 1.86 16.09
N LEU A 271 2.26 2.10 17.17
CA LEU A 271 1.09 1.26 17.49
C LEU A 271 0.02 1.31 16.39
N ALA A 272 -0.27 2.50 15.86
CA ALA A 272 -1.19 2.67 14.75
C ALA A 272 -0.69 1.95 13.47
N ALA A 273 0.61 2.02 13.19
CA ALA A 273 1.25 1.32 12.09
C ALA A 273 1.14 -0.21 12.23
N VAL A 274 1.32 -0.76 13.43
CA VAL A 274 1.11 -2.19 13.71
C VAL A 274 -0.33 -2.59 13.36
N LYS A 275 -1.32 -1.83 13.82
CA LYS A 275 -2.73 -2.10 13.51
C LYS A 275 -3.01 -1.99 12.01
N TYR A 276 -2.47 -0.98 11.35
CA TYR A 276 -2.69 -0.71 9.92
C TYR A 276 -2.04 -1.78 9.02
N HIS A 277 -0.79 -2.14 9.27
CA HIS A 277 -0.03 -3.05 8.40
C HIS A 277 -0.16 -4.53 8.78
N ALA A 278 -0.24 -4.84 10.07
CA ALA A 278 -0.28 -6.22 10.55
C ALA A 278 -1.67 -6.68 10.99
N THR A 279 -2.67 -5.78 11.04
CA THR A 279 -4.05 -6.07 11.45
C THR A 279 -4.22 -6.65 12.86
N VAL A 280 -3.19 -6.54 13.68
CA VAL A 280 -3.18 -7.06 15.07
C VAL A 280 -3.03 -5.94 16.10
N SER A 281 -3.48 -6.21 17.31
CA SER A 281 -3.32 -5.32 18.47
C SER A 281 -2.25 -5.88 19.41
N MET A 282 -0.98 -5.81 18.98
CA MET A 282 0.18 -6.23 19.76
C MET A 282 1.03 -5.03 20.15
N THR A 283 1.65 -5.10 21.32
CA THR A 283 2.65 -4.12 21.73
C THR A 283 3.95 -4.32 20.95
N PRO A 284 4.79 -3.27 20.81
CA PRO A 284 6.11 -3.39 20.19
C PRO A 284 6.98 -4.48 20.86
N GLN A 285 6.89 -4.63 22.19
CA GLN A 285 7.65 -5.63 22.92
C GLN A 285 7.18 -7.05 22.59
N GLU A 286 5.88 -7.30 22.54
CA GLU A 286 5.32 -8.61 22.16
C GLU A 286 5.76 -9.02 20.74
N ILE A 287 5.75 -8.07 19.80
CA ILE A 287 6.22 -8.32 18.42
C ILE A 287 7.72 -8.62 18.40
N HIS A 288 8.53 -7.86 19.17
CA HIS A 288 9.96 -8.10 19.28
C HIS A 288 10.26 -9.49 19.85
N ASP A 289 9.59 -9.87 20.95
CA ASP A 289 9.79 -11.16 21.60
C ASP A 289 9.32 -12.33 20.71
N LEU A 290 8.20 -12.15 19.99
CA LEU A 290 7.78 -13.10 18.96
C LEU A 290 8.84 -13.25 17.87
N GLY A 291 9.42 -12.15 17.39
CA GLY A 291 10.49 -12.14 16.40
C GLY A 291 11.71 -12.93 16.88
N LYS A 292 12.14 -12.74 18.13
CA LYS A 292 13.25 -13.47 18.73
C LYS A 292 12.96 -14.97 18.81
N ALA A 293 11.79 -15.36 19.31
CA ALA A 293 11.37 -16.74 19.39
C ALA A 293 11.34 -17.43 18.00
N GLN A 294 10.88 -16.72 16.96
CA GLN A 294 10.90 -17.22 15.58
C GLN A 294 12.33 -17.38 15.06
N MET A 295 13.23 -16.44 15.35
CA MET A 295 14.64 -16.55 14.97
C MET A 295 15.32 -17.78 15.61
N GLU A 296 15.06 -18.05 16.89
CA GLU A 296 15.56 -19.24 17.58
C GLU A 296 15.05 -20.53 16.92
N LYS A 297 13.75 -20.60 16.63
CA LYS A 297 13.12 -21.73 15.93
C LYS A 297 13.72 -21.96 14.55
N ILE A 298 13.79 -20.91 13.72
CA ILE A 298 14.36 -20.98 12.37
C ILE A 298 15.83 -21.41 12.43
N THR A 299 16.62 -20.89 13.39
CA THR A 299 18.02 -21.28 13.56
C THR A 299 18.16 -22.78 13.90
N ALA A 300 17.28 -23.30 14.76
CA ALA A 300 17.26 -24.72 15.09
C ALA A 300 16.88 -25.59 13.87
N GLU A 301 15.88 -25.18 13.10
CA GLU A 301 15.49 -25.85 11.85
C GLU A 301 16.62 -25.81 10.81
N MET A 302 17.32 -24.68 10.65
CA MET A 302 18.48 -24.56 9.76
C MET A 302 19.61 -25.51 10.16
N LYS A 303 19.91 -25.69 11.46
CA LYS A 303 20.88 -26.68 11.93
C LYS A 303 20.48 -28.09 11.52
N THR A 304 19.24 -28.49 11.79
CA THR A 304 18.72 -29.81 11.46
C THR A 304 18.77 -30.12 9.96
N ILE A 305 18.35 -29.12 9.12
CA ILE A 305 18.40 -29.26 7.67
C ILE A 305 19.85 -29.26 7.18
N GLY A 306 20.68 -28.42 7.76
CA GLY A 306 22.11 -28.32 7.44
C GLY A 306 22.84 -29.65 7.68
N GLU A 307 22.64 -30.25 8.84
CA GLU A 307 23.18 -31.58 9.16
C GLU A 307 22.69 -32.64 8.19
N ARG A 308 21.38 -32.73 7.99
CA ARG A 308 20.77 -33.78 7.17
C ARG A 308 21.13 -33.67 5.67
N SER A 309 21.19 -32.46 5.12
CA SER A 309 21.22 -32.25 3.66
C SER A 309 22.52 -31.62 3.16
N PHE A 310 23.32 -31.01 4.03
CA PHE A 310 24.51 -30.23 3.66
C PHE A 310 25.76 -30.60 4.52
N ASN A 311 25.63 -31.56 5.38
CA ASN A 311 26.72 -32.03 6.27
C ASN A 311 27.35 -30.89 7.13
N THR A 312 26.53 -29.95 7.60
CA THR A 312 26.93 -28.88 8.51
C THR A 312 25.81 -28.48 9.46
N ALA A 313 26.10 -28.40 10.76
CA ALA A 313 25.19 -27.88 11.77
C ALA A 313 25.30 -26.36 11.96
N ASP A 314 26.27 -25.70 11.33
CA ASP A 314 26.49 -24.27 11.44
C ASP A 314 25.67 -23.51 10.40
N PRO A 315 24.64 -22.68 10.81
CA PRO A 315 23.86 -21.91 9.89
C PRO A 315 24.68 -20.92 9.05
N ALA A 316 25.77 -20.36 9.60
CA ALA A 316 26.61 -19.42 8.86
C ALA A 316 27.41 -20.16 7.77
N ALA A 317 27.96 -21.34 8.08
CA ALA A 317 28.62 -22.20 7.11
C ALA A 317 27.64 -22.68 6.02
N LEU A 318 26.38 -23.02 6.39
CA LEU A 318 25.33 -23.39 5.46
C LEU A 318 25.01 -22.24 4.49
N LEU A 319 24.77 -21.03 5.00
CA LEU A 319 24.50 -19.84 4.18
C LEU A 319 25.67 -19.52 3.24
N LYS A 320 26.91 -19.60 3.74
CA LYS A 320 28.10 -19.43 2.91
C LYS A 320 28.15 -20.48 1.79
N LEU A 321 27.92 -21.76 2.11
CA LEU A 321 27.92 -22.84 1.13
C LEU A 321 26.90 -22.57 0.01
N VAL A 322 25.63 -22.35 0.33
CA VAL A 322 24.58 -22.18 -0.67
C VAL A 322 24.73 -20.88 -1.49
N THR A 323 25.42 -19.87 -0.98
CA THR A 323 25.67 -18.61 -1.66
C THR A 323 26.96 -18.59 -2.50
N THR A 324 27.94 -19.44 -2.21
CA THR A 324 29.25 -19.41 -2.89
C THR A 324 29.52 -20.61 -3.77
N ASP A 325 28.98 -21.79 -3.44
CA ASP A 325 29.21 -23.01 -4.22
C ASP A 325 28.44 -22.94 -5.55
N PRO A 326 29.11 -23.08 -6.70
CA PRO A 326 28.50 -23.08 -8.03
C PRO A 326 27.38 -24.11 -8.21
N LYS A 327 27.39 -25.21 -7.44
CA LYS A 327 26.36 -26.25 -7.46
C LYS A 327 24.97 -25.70 -7.14
N TYR A 328 24.88 -24.66 -6.29
CA TYR A 328 23.63 -24.05 -5.83
C TYR A 328 23.31 -22.74 -6.57
N ARG A 329 24.04 -22.44 -7.65
CA ARG A 329 23.82 -21.25 -8.48
C ARG A 329 23.33 -21.64 -9.85
N PHE A 330 22.48 -20.81 -10.39
CA PHE A 330 22.10 -20.91 -11.79
C PHE A 330 23.31 -20.55 -12.67
N LYS A 331 23.51 -21.33 -13.74
CA LYS A 331 24.63 -21.14 -14.67
C LYS A 331 24.39 -19.97 -15.63
N SER A 332 23.13 -19.64 -15.85
CA SER A 332 22.75 -18.54 -16.72
C SER A 332 21.41 -17.92 -16.31
N ARG A 333 21.11 -16.76 -16.86
CA ARG A 333 19.82 -16.07 -16.71
C ARG A 333 18.68 -16.92 -17.28
N GLU A 334 18.90 -17.57 -18.40
CA GLU A 334 17.92 -18.44 -19.08
C GLU A 334 17.56 -19.65 -18.23
N GLU A 335 18.53 -20.25 -17.53
CA GLU A 335 18.31 -21.35 -16.59
C GLU A 335 17.44 -20.91 -15.40
N LEU A 336 17.72 -19.71 -14.84
CA LEU A 336 16.91 -19.12 -13.77
C LEU A 336 15.46 -18.93 -14.23
N ILE A 337 15.24 -18.28 -15.38
CA ILE A 337 13.90 -17.98 -15.91
C ILE A 337 13.15 -19.30 -16.16
N LYS A 338 13.76 -20.26 -16.85
CA LYS A 338 13.16 -21.57 -17.13
C LYS A 338 12.79 -22.34 -15.86
N THR A 339 13.60 -22.23 -14.81
CA THR A 339 13.32 -22.86 -13.53
C THR A 339 12.12 -22.21 -12.83
N ALA A 340 12.03 -20.87 -12.88
CA ALA A 340 10.89 -20.13 -12.35
C ALA A 340 9.60 -20.45 -13.12
N GLU A 341 9.64 -20.46 -14.45
CA GLU A 341 8.49 -20.87 -15.31
C GLU A 341 8.02 -22.28 -14.98
N SER A 342 8.95 -23.22 -14.81
CA SER A 342 8.66 -24.61 -14.44
C SER A 342 8.01 -24.70 -13.04
N ALA A 343 8.46 -23.85 -12.08
CA ALA A 343 7.86 -23.78 -10.75
C ALA A 343 6.42 -23.23 -10.81
N VAL A 344 6.18 -22.19 -11.58
CA VAL A 344 4.84 -21.62 -11.82
C VAL A 344 3.91 -22.65 -12.47
N ALA A 345 4.39 -23.39 -13.47
CA ALA A 345 3.60 -24.45 -14.11
C ALA A 345 3.18 -25.55 -13.13
N ARG A 346 4.12 -26.05 -12.31
CA ARG A 346 3.80 -27.05 -11.24
C ARG A 346 2.81 -26.51 -10.22
N ALA A 347 2.98 -25.25 -9.80
CA ALA A 347 2.04 -24.62 -8.87
C ALA A 347 0.64 -24.55 -9.47
N LYS A 348 0.53 -24.15 -10.74
CA LYS A 348 -0.75 -24.08 -11.48
C LYS A 348 -1.46 -25.44 -11.53
N GLU A 349 -0.74 -26.53 -11.79
CA GLU A 349 -1.29 -27.89 -11.78
C GLU A 349 -1.78 -28.32 -10.38
N ALA A 350 -1.15 -27.82 -9.32
CA ALA A 350 -1.51 -28.15 -7.95
C ALA A 350 -2.72 -27.35 -7.43
N LEU A 351 -2.97 -26.12 -7.94
CA LEU A 351 -4.00 -25.21 -7.45
C LEU A 351 -5.39 -25.86 -7.26
N PRO A 352 -5.94 -26.64 -8.23
CA PRO A 352 -7.27 -27.24 -8.08
C PRO A 352 -7.41 -28.23 -6.90
N LYS A 353 -6.27 -28.74 -6.38
CA LYS A 353 -6.27 -29.67 -5.26
C LYS A 353 -6.32 -28.97 -3.91
N TRP A 354 -5.98 -27.67 -3.87
CA TRP A 354 -5.81 -26.91 -2.64
C TRP A 354 -6.77 -25.74 -2.48
N PHE A 355 -7.33 -25.23 -3.59
CA PHE A 355 -8.17 -24.03 -3.60
C PHE A 355 -9.50 -24.28 -4.29
N GLY A 356 -10.60 -23.88 -3.67
CA GLY A 356 -11.94 -23.96 -4.24
C GLY A 356 -12.24 -22.85 -5.26
N LEU A 357 -11.50 -21.73 -5.19
CA LEU A 357 -11.58 -20.63 -6.14
C LEU A 357 -10.20 -20.41 -6.77
N ILE A 358 -10.14 -20.46 -8.10
CA ILE A 358 -8.89 -20.33 -8.85
C ILE A 358 -8.98 -19.09 -9.72
N PRO A 359 -7.99 -18.15 -9.64
CA PRO A 359 -7.94 -17.01 -10.54
C PRO A 359 -7.85 -17.44 -12.02
N MET A 360 -8.60 -16.77 -12.89
CA MET A 360 -8.57 -17.06 -14.33
C MET A 360 -7.39 -16.39 -15.05
N ALA A 361 -6.90 -15.27 -14.49
CA ALA A 361 -5.80 -14.54 -15.09
C ALA A 361 -4.51 -15.37 -15.08
N PRO A 362 -3.75 -15.39 -16.18
CA PRO A 362 -2.48 -16.11 -16.23
C PRO A 362 -1.42 -15.43 -15.37
N VAL A 363 -0.42 -16.23 -14.94
CA VAL A 363 0.81 -15.74 -14.32
C VAL A 363 1.94 -16.04 -15.29
N ILE A 364 2.80 -15.04 -15.53
CA ILE A 364 4.00 -15.16 -16.37
C ILE A 364 5.24 -14.83 -15.54
N VAL A 365 6.40 -15.29 -16.01
CA VAL A 365 7.69 -14.95 -15.43
C VAL A 365 8.37 -13.94 -16.33
N GLU A 366 8.70 -12.78 -15.78
CA GLU A 366 9.46 -11.75 -16.47
C GLU A 366 10.70 -11.34 -15.67
N PRO A 367 11.84 -11.06 -16.32
CA PRO A 367 12.98 -10.46 -15.65
C PRO A 367 12.67 -9.02 -15.25
N TYR A 368 13.30 -8.55 -14.18
CA TYR A 368 13.26 -7.13 -13.84
C TYR A 368 13.80 -6.26 -14.98
N PRO A 369 13.28 -5.04 -15.15
CA PRO A 369 13.92 -4.04 -15.98
C PRO A 369 15.38 -3.83 -15.58
N ALA A 370 16.27 -3.63 -16.55
CA ALA A 370 17.73 -3.57 -16.31
C ALA A 370 18.15 -2.55 -15.24
N PHE A 371 17.42 -1.43 -15.13
CA PHE A 371 17.71 -0.40 -14.13
C PHE A 371 17.36 -0.81 -12.68
N LEU A 372 16.49 -1.81 -12.49
CA LEU A 372 16.12 -2.33 -11.17
C LEU A 372 16.92 -3.57 -10.77
N GLU A 373 17.51 -4.31 -11.69
CA GLU A 373 18.14 -5.61 -11.42
C GLU A 373 19.14 -5.62 -10.26
N LYS A 374 19.89 -4.52 -10.08
CA LYS A 374 20.92 -4.42 -9.04
C LYS A 374 20.35 -4.13 -7.64
N THR A 375 19.14 -3.60 -7.56
CA THR A 375 18.54 -3.10 -6.31
C THR A 375 17.23 -3.79 -5.96
N ALA A 376 16.65 -4.50 -6.91
CA ALA A 376 15.41 -5.25 -6.70
C ALA A 376 15.65 -6.49 -5.79
N PRO A 377 14.63 -6.95 -5.05
CA PRO A 377 14.69 -8.23 -4.35
C PRO A 377 14.88 -9.38 -5.34
N GLY A 378 15.30 -10.55 -4.85
CA GLY A 378 15.57 -11.73 -5.69
C GLY A 378 14.36 -12.24 -6.49
N GLY A 379 13.15 -11.83 -6.14
CA GLY A 379 11.90 -12.10 -6.86
C GLY A 379 10.76 -11.27 -6.25
N GLN A 380 9.77 -10.94 -7.06
CA GLN A 380 8.57 -10.22 -6.65
C GLN A 380 7.36 -10.81 -7.36
N ALA A 381 6.27 -10.98 -6.64
CA ALA A 381 4.98 -11.29 -7.25
C ALA A 381 4.21 -9.99 -7.50
N VAL A 382 3.74 -9.80 -8.72
CA VAL A 382 2.82 -8.74 -9.10
C VAL A 382 1.47 -9.38 -9.40
N PRO A 383 0.38 -9.03 -8.71
CA PRO A 383 -0.93 -9.60 -8.97
C PRO A 383 -1.41 -9.26 -10.40
N PRO A 384 -2.29 -10.09 -10.98
CA PRO A 384 -2.94 -9.74 -12.23
C PRO A 384 -3.83 -8.51 -12.03
N THR A 385 -3.98 -7.73 -13.08
CA THR A 385 -4.81 -6.52 -13.04
C THR A 385 -6.27 -6.82 -13.35
N ALA A 386 -7.18 -5.94 -12.92
CA ALA A 386 -8.62 -6.09 -13.14
C ALA A 386 -9.01 -6.05 -14.64
N ASP A 387 -8.18 -5.40 -15.48
CA ASP A 387 -8.34 -5.39 -16.94
C ASP A 387 -7.80 -6.65 -17.65
N GLY A 388 -7.37 -7.65 -16.87
CA GLY A 388 -6.96 -8.97 -17.38
C GLY A 388 -5.49 -9.09 -17.79
N LYS A 389 -4.64 -8.13 -17.48
CA LYS A 389 -3.19 -8.30 -17.69
C LYS A 389 -2.66 -9.41 -16.78
N PRO A 390 -1.68 -10.21 -17.24
CA PRO A 390 -1.11 -11.30 -16.45
C PRO A 390 -0.51 -10.82 -15.13
N GLY A 391 -0.62 -11.65 -14.10
CA GLY A 391 0.27 -11.54 -12.94
C GLY A 391 1.71 -11.90 -13.31
N LYS A 392 2.67 -11.33 -12.59
CA LYS A 392 4.09 -11.52 -12.84
C LYS A 392 4.83 -11.96 -11.59
#